data_844410516902dae4054e8654951dc891
#
_entry.id   844410516902dae4054e8654951dc891
#
_cell.length_a   1.000
_cell.length_b   1.000
_cell.length_c   1.000
_cell.angle_alpha   90.00
_cell.angle_beta   90.00
_cell.angle_gamma   90.00
#
_symmetry.space_group_name_H-M   'P 1'
#
loop_
_entity.id
_entity.type
_entity.pdbx_description
1 polymer ?
#
loop_
_entity_poly.entity_id
_entity_poly.type
_entity_poly.pdbx_seq_one_letter_code
_entity_poly.pdbx_strand_id
1 'polypeptide(L)'
;MSFNICIEYPLYQSQRGNYFIGQTPLLSGETEHALALLKNPCNSNRTIYVNSISITNISDSNLSAEFYLRSEVCNTINSPLVSAANTGVDCESSNKGQVRYLNCPTEAPINGISIFSRIISPNSTLVIDGDQIILAPDQALTVYIGGFSPVPFDNIRSSFSWWEEPIRDCYY
;
A
#
# COMPACT_ATOMS: atom_id res chain seq x y z
N MET A 1 -26.68 -1.00 34.50
CA MET A 1 -26.66 -0.30 33.19
C MET A 1 -25.59 -0.93 32.34
N SER A 2 -25.94 -1.52 31.19
CA SER A 2 -24.98 -2.08 30.24
C SER A 2 -24.66 -0.98 29.24
N PHE A 3 -23.39 -0.55 29.16
CA PHE A 3 -22.94 0.39 28.15
C PHE A 3 -22.46 -0.42 26.95
N ASN A 4 -23.11 -0.29 25.81
CA ASN A 4 -22.58 -0.79 24.53
C ASN A 4 -21.57 0.22 24.00
N ILE A 5 -20.29 -0.15 24.03
CA ILE A 5 -19.23 0.63 23.41
C ILE A 5 -19.11 0.12 21.97
N CYS A 6 -19.39 0.97 20.99
CA CYS A 6 -19.13 0.69 19.59
C CYS A 6 -17.71 1.18 19.28
N ILE A 7 -16.82 0.29 18.87
CA ILE A 7 -15.47 0.63 18.38
C ILE A 7 -15.43 0.46 16.86
N GLU A 8 -14.75 1.36 16.18
CA GLU A 8 -14.49 1.20 14.74
C GLU A 8 -13.63 -0.04 14.48
N TYR A 9 -13.93 -0.76 13.41
CA TYR A 9 -13.27 -2.03 13.10
C TYR A 9 -11.75 -1.92 12.94
N PRO A 10 -11.20 -0.90 12.27
CA PRO A 10 -9.75 -0.70 12.21
C PRO A 10 -9.10 -0.53 13.60
N LEU A 11 -9.75 0.20 14.52
CA LEU A 11 -9.25 0.37 15.88
C LEU A 11 -9.29 -0.98 16.65
N TYR A 12 -10.34 -1.77 16.47
CA TYR A 12 -10.42 -3.11 17.02
C TYR A 12 -9.27 -4.00 16.54
N GLN A 13 -8.97 -3.98 15.24
CA GLN A 13 -7.84 -4.73 14.67
C GLN A 13 -6.48 -4.24 15.19
N SER A 14 -6.34 -2.92 15.38
CA SER A 14 -5.16 -2.34 16.00
C SER A 14 -4.96 -2.84 17.44
N GLN A 15 -6.01 -2.86 18.25
CA GLN A 15 -5.94 -3.39 19.61
C GLN A 15 -5.50 -4.86 19.67
N ARG A 16 -5.86 -5.63 18.66
CA ARG A 16 -5.47 -7.05 18.50
C ARG A 16 -4.07 -7.27 17.90
N GLY A 17 -3.39 -6.20 17.52
CA GLY A 17 -2.08 -6.29 16.87
C GLY A 17 -2.13 -6.75 15.40
N ASN A 18 -3.30 -6.70 14.77
CA ASN A 18 -3.49 -7.11 13.37
C ASN A 18 -3.50 -5.93 12.39
N TYR A 19 -3.34 -4.70 12.87
CA TYR A 19 -3.30 -3.50 12.03
C TYR A 19 -1.88 -2.99 11.88
N PHE A 20 -1.48 -2.71 10.64
CA PHE A 20 -0.13 -2.35 10.26
C PHE A 20 -0.12 -1.06 9.46
N ILE A 21 1.01 -0.34 9.55
CA ILE A 21 1.30 0.86 8.78
C ILE A 21 2.68 0.66 8.17
N GLY A 22 2.82 0.96 6.90
CA GLY A 22 4.09 0.87 6.21
C GLY A 22 4.24 1.92 5.13
N GLN A 23 5.48 2.27 4.82
CA GLN A 23 5.78 3.25 3.79
C GLN A 23 7.03 2.85 2.99
N THR A 24 7.16 3.41 1.80
CA THR A 24 8.40 3.31 1.04
C THR A 24 9.47 4.24 1.62
N PRO A 25 10.76 4.04 1.34
CA PRO A 25 11.73 5.12 1.39
C PRO A 25 11.29 6.28 0.48
N LEU A 26 12.04 7.36 0.46
CA LEU A 26 11.85 8.40 -0.58
C LEU A 26 12.18 7.77 -1.94
N LEU A 27 11.23 7.89 -2.86
CA LEU A 27 11.35 7.40 -4.22
C LEU A 27 11.82 8.53 -5.13
N SER A 28 12.64 8.19 -6.12
CA SER A 28 13.05 9.05 -7.19
C SER A 28 12.58 8.47 -8.52
N GLY A 29 12.11 9.32 -9.39
CA GLY A 29 11.74 9.04 -10.77
C GLY A 29 12.64 9.83 -11.72
N GLU A 30 13.97 9.66 -11.66
CA GLU A 30 14.90 10.28 -12.61
C GLU A 30 14.55 9.92 -14.06
N THR A 31 14.01 8.73 -14.26
CA THR A 31 13.47 8.26 -15.55
C THR A 31 11.96 8.48 -15.67
N GLU A 32 11.40 9.44 -14.94
CA GLU A 32 9.99 9.85 -14.99
C GLU A 32 9.01 8.89 -14.30
N HIS A 33 9.47 7.76 -13.74
CA HIS A 33 8.61 6.74 -13.15
C HIS A 33 9.13 6.22 -11.81
N ALA A 34 8.19 5.90 -10.92
CA ALA A 34 8.45 5.14 -9.70
C ALA A 34 7.25 4.21 -9.40
N LEU A 35 7.48 3.24 -8.54
CA LEU A 35 6.48 2.24 -8.23
C LEU A 35 6.49 1.90 -6.74
N ALA A 36 5.30 1.84 -6.15
CA ALA A 36 5.08 1.38 -4.79
C ALA A 36 3.97 0.34 -4.77
N LEU A 37 4.06 -0.67 -3.93
CA LEU A 37 3.00 -1.65 -3.82
C LEU A 37 2.87 -2.21 -2.40
N LEU A 38 1.64 -2.57 -2.04
CA LEU A 38 1.33 -3.42 -0.91
C LEU A 38 1.09 -4.84 -1.46
N LYS A 39 1.99 -5.78 -1.14
CA LYS A 39 1.92 -7.18 -1.59
C LYS A 39 1.46 -8.07 -0.44
N ASN A 40 0.50 -8.94 -0.74
CA ASN A 40 0.19 -10.08 0.09
C ASN A 40 0.94 -11.30 -0.45
N PRO A 41 1.96 -11.84 0.24
CA PRO A 41 2.73 -12.99 -0.24
C PRO A 41 1.87 -14.24 -0.44
N CYS A 42 2.26 -15.11 -1.37
CA CYS A 42 1.51 -16.32 -1.70
C CYS A 42 1.37 -17.29 -0.51
N ASN A 43 2.33 -17.31 0.40
CA ASN A 43 2.35 -18.17 1.60
C ASN A 43 1.93 -17.45 2.89
N SER A 44 1.26 -16.32 2.78
CA SER A 44 0.87 -15.51 3.94
C SER A 44 -0.17 -16.20 4.83
N ASN A 45 -1.04 -17.02 4.27
CA ASN A 45 -2.25 -17.56 4.90
C ASN A 45 -3.13 -16.46 5.52
N ARG A 46 -3.08 -15.25 4.94
CA ARG A 46 -3.81 -14.08 5.40
C ARG A 46 -4.55 -13.42 4.23
N THR A 47 -5.63 -12.76 4.57
CA THR A 47 -6.30 -11.77 3.72
C THR A 47 -5.91 -10.39 4.24
N ILE A 48 -5.48 -9.51 3.35
CA ILE A 48 -5.13 -8.12 3.65
C ILE A 48 -6.31 -7.24 3.26
N TYR A 49 -6.72 -6.39 4.18
CA TYR A 49 -7.74 -5.36 3.99
C TYR A 49 -7.07 -4.00 4.01
N VAL A 50 -7.10 -3.31 2.89
CA VAL A 50 -6.45 -2.00 2.75
C VAL A 50 -7.34 -0.94 3.41
N ASN A 51 -6.79 -0.18 4.35
CA ASN A 51 -7.53 0.89 5.01
C ASN A 51 -7.31 2.24 4.34
N SER A 52 -6.05 2.62 4.13
CA SER A 52 -5.74 3.86 3.42
C SER A 52 -4.43 3.78 2.64
N ILE A 53 -4.34 4.62 1.63
CA ILE A 53 -3.14 4.83 0.83
C ILE A 53 -2.85 6.33 0.87
N SER A 54 -1.61 6.71 1.11
CA SER A 54 -1.21 8.10 0.96
C SER A 54 0.03 8.23 0.08
N ILE A 55 0.07 9.29 -0.72
CA ILE A 55 1.21 9.62 -1.57
C ILE A 55 1.58 11.07 -1.31
N THR A 56 2.78 11.27 -0.80
CA THR A 56 3.34 12.61 -0.54
C THR A 56 4.28 12.99 -1.67
N ASN A 57 3.97 14.07 -2.34
CA ASN A 57 4.76 14.67 -3.41
C ASN A 57 5.46 15.92 -2.87
N ILE A 58 6.80 15.88 -2.73
CA ILE A 58 7.63 17.01 -2.30
C ILE A 58 8.32 17.68 -3.50
N SER A 59 8.05 17.22 -4.71
CA SER A 59 8.56 17.85 -5.92
C SER A 59 7.74 19.08 -6.32
N ASP A 60 8.30 19.87 -7.21
CA ASP A 60 7.65 21.09 -7.75
C ASP A 60 6.74 20.82 -8.95
N SER A 61 6.56 19.56 -9.32
CA SER A 61 5.77 19.15 -10.49
C SER A 61 4.49 18.42 -10.09
N ASN A 62 3.44 18.58 -10.91
CA ASN A 62 2.28 17.70 -10.84
C ASN A 62 2.70 16.30 -11.30
N LEU A 63 2.30 15.29 -10.54
CA LEU A 63 2.56 13.89 -10.87
C LEU A 63 1.26 13.13 -11.08
N SER A 64 1.27 12.14 -11.95
CA SER A 64 0.18 11.18 -12.06
C SER A 64 0.46 9.95 -11.21
N ALA A 65 -0.59 9.41 -10.59
CA ALA A 65 -0.57 8.12 -9.92
C ALA A 65 -1.68 7.25 -10.49
N GLU A 66 -1.32 6.09 -10.99
CA GLU A 66 -2.22 5.06 -11.46
C GLU A 66 -2.23 3.88 -10.49
N PHE A 67 -3.41 3.38 -10.17
CA PHE A 67 -3.61 2.32 -9.20
C PHE A 67 -4.02 1.04 -9.91
N TYR A 68 -3.26 -0.02 -9.68
CA TYR A 68 -3.46 -1.31 -10.34
C TYR A 68 -3.79 -2.40 -9.32
N LEU A 69 -4.72 -3.27 -9.68
CA LEU A 69 -4.96 -4.55 -9.02
C LEU A 69 -4.53 -5.69 -9.92
N ARG A 70 -4.11 -6.80 -9.31
CA ARG A 70 -3.69 -8.03 -10.01
C ARG A 70 -2.52 -7.83 -10.97
N SER A 71 -1.71 -6.80 -10.73
CA SER A 71 -0.54 -6.54 -11.56
C SER A 71 0.68 -7.32 -11.07
N GLU A 72 1.54 -7.64 -12.01
CA GLU A 72 2.84 -8.24 -11.75
C GLU A 72 3.93 -7.18 -11.90
N VAL A 73 4.84 -7.16 -10.94
CA VAL A 73 6.01 -6.27 -10.96
C VAL A 73 7.22 -7.07 -10.51
N CYS A 74 8.22 -7.13 -11.39
CA CYS A 74 9.49 -7.78 -11.10
C CYS A 74 10.47 -6.84 -10.41
N ASN A 75 11.50 -7.42 -9.79
CA ASN A 75 12.67 -6.70 -9.23
C ASN A 75 12.34 -5.66 -8.15
N THR A 76 11.19 -5.76 -7.50
CA THR A 76 10.83 -4.85 -6.41
C THR A 76 11.60 -5.15 -5.13
N ILE A 77 11.88 -4.11 -4.35
CA ILE A 77 12.64 -4.15 -3.09
C ILE A 77 11.66 -4.05 -1.92
N ASN A 78 11.86 -4.84 -0.88
CA ASN A 78 11.08 -4.70 0.36
C ASN A 78 11.47 -3.44 1.11
N SER A 79 10.48 -2.70 1.57
CA SER A 79 10.70 -1.60 2.51
C SER A 79 10.84 -2.14 3.93
N PRO A 80 11.86 -1.71 4.69
CA PRO A 80 11.98 -2.04 6.11
C PRO A 80 11.08 -1.17 6.99
N LEU A 81 10.37 -0.21 6.41
CA LEU A 81 9.59 0.80 7.14
C LEU A 81 8.13 0.34 7.34
N VAL A 82 7.96 -0.76 8.05
CA VAL A 82 6.66 -1.34 8.39
C VAL A 82 6.60 -1.59 9.89
N SER A 83 5.48 -1.25 10.51
CA SER A 83 5.24 -1.47 11.95
C SER A 83 3.79 -1.83 12.23
N ALA A 84 3.56 -2.59 13.31
CA ALA A 84 2.23 -2.66 13.90
C ALA A 84 1.83 -1.29 14.45
N ALA A 85 0.56 -0.91 14.30
CA ALA A 85 0.04 0.33 14.85
C ALA A 85 -0.06 0.29 16.39
N ASN A 86 -0.22 -0.91 16.95
CA ASN A 86 -0.16 -1.14 18.40
C ASN A 86 1.29 -1.40 18.80
N THR A 87 1.94 -0.42 19.42
CA THR A 87 3.35 -0.51 19.84
C THR A 87 3.62 -1.48 20.98
N GLY A 88 2.59 -2.01 21.64
CA GLY A 88 2.70 -3.07 22.65
C GLY A 88 2.78 -4.48 22.06
N VAL A 89 2.69 -4.61 20.73
CA VAL A 89 2.74 -5.88 20.01
C VAL A 89 4.04 -5.96 19.21
N ASP A 90 4.74 -7.10 19.32
CA ASP A 90 5.91 -7.37 18.48
C ASP A 90 5.46 -7.64 17.04
N CYS A 91 5.80 -6.72 16.12
CA CYS A 91 5.35 -6.79 14.73
C CYS A 91 6.11 -7.84 13.89
N GLU A 92 7.29 -8.26 14.29
CA GLU A 92 8.10 -9.20 13.49
C GLU A 92 7.43 -10.57 13.35
N SER A 93 6.64 -10.96 14.35
CA SER A 93 6.00 -12.29 14.37
C SER A 93 4.64 -12.34 13.67
N SER A 94 3.96 -11.22 13.44
CA SER A 94 2.57 -11.20 13.00
C SER A 94 2.36 -10.64 11.59
N ASN A 95 3.16 -9.66 11.15
CA ASN A 95 3.03 -9.03 9.84
C ASN A 95 3.38 -9.99 8.69
N LYS A 96 2.50 -10.12 7.72
CA LYS A 96 2.72 -10.85 6.46
C LYS A 96 2.73 -9.94 5.24
N GLY A 97 1.96 -8.85 5.26
CA GLY A 97 1.92 -7.86 4.19
C GLY A 97 3.28 -7.19 3.99
N GLN A 98 3.66 -6.94 2.76
CA GLN A 98 4.93 -6.35 2.39
C GLN A 98 4.71 -5.05 1.63
N VAL A 99 5.27 -3.96 2.14
CA VAL A 99 5.43 -2.74 1.35
C VAL A 99 6.68 -2.91 0.50
N ARG A 100 6.52 -2.79 -0.82
CA ARG A 100 7.62 -2.93 -1.77
C ARG A 100 7.69 -1.71 -2.67
N TYR A 101 8.82 -1.48 -3.30
CA TYR A 101 9.03 -0.34 -4.19
C TYR A 101 10.04 -0.65 -5.29
N LEU A 102 10.03 0.18 -6.31
CA LEU A 102 11.02 0.19 -7.37
C LEU A 102 11.20 1.64 -7.85
N ASN A 103 12.43 2.12 -7.83
CA ASN A 103 12.80 3.37 -8.48
C ASN A 103 13.07 3.11 -9.96
N CYS A 104 12.69 4.05 -10.80
CA CYS A 104 12.96 4.03 -12.23
C CYS A 104 12.57 2.70 -12.92
N PRO A 105 11.32 2.21 -12.78
CA PRO A 105 10.87 1.06 -13.52
C PRO A 105 10.98 1.32 -15.04
N THR A 106 11.44 0.34 -15.79
CA THR A 106 11.56 0.43 -17.25
C THR A 106 10.22 0.24 -17.96
N GLU A 107 9.26 -0.35 -17.26
CA GLU A 107 7.94 -0.69 -17.82
C GLU A 107 6.85 -0.44 -16.78
N ALA A 108 5.65 -0.14 -17.27
CA ALA A 108 4.45 -0.09 -16.46
C ALA A 108 4.09 -1.48 -15.89
N PRO A 109 3.28 -1.57 -14.81
CA PRO A 109 2.81 -2.85 -14.31
C PRO A 109 2.11 -3.67 -15.40
N ILE A 110 2.46 -4.95 -15.52
CA ILE A 110 1.87 -5.86 -16.51
C ILE A 110 0.77 -6.72 -15.89
N ASN A 111 -0.10 -7.27 -16.74
CA ASN A 111 -1.19 -8.20 -16.39
C ASN A 111 -2.19 -7.66 -15.35
N GLY A 112 -2.15 -6.36 -15.05
CA GLY A 112 -3.03 -5.73 -14.07
C GLY A 112 -4.17 -4.95 -14.71
N ILE A 113 -5.11 -4.54 -13.85
CA ILE A 113 -6.20 -3.65 -14.21
C ILE A 113 -5.98 -2.33 -13.51
N SER A 114 -5.82 -1.24 -14.27
CA SER A 114 -5.85 0.12 -13.73
C SER A 114 -7.28 0.43 -13.28
N ILE A 115 -7.46 0.62 -11.98
CA ILE A 115 -8.78 0.81 -11.39
C ILE A 115 -9.17 2.28 -11.28
N PHE A 116 -8.21 3.15 -11.07
CA PHE A 116 -8.38 4.60 -11.10
C PHE A 116 -7.03 5.31 -11.19
N SER A 117 -7.07 6.60 -11.53
CA SER A 117 -5.90 7.47 -11.62
C SER A 117 -6.14 8.77 -10.89
N ARG A 118 -5.08 9.40 -10.41
CA ARG A 118 -5.11 10.67 -9.68
C ARG A 118 -3.95 11.56 -10.12
N ILE A 119 -4.16 12.86 -9.98
CA ILE A 119 -3.08 13.86 -10.06
C ILE A 119 -2.70 14.25 -8.65
N ILE A 120 -1.40 14.31 -8.40
CA ILE A 120 -0.82 14.72 -7.12
C ILE A 120 -0.14 16.06 -7.33
N SER A 121 -0.69 17.11 -6.72
CA SER A 121 -0.15 18.46 -6.83
C SER A 121 1.25 18.57 -6.19
N PRO A 122 2.07 19.53 -6.60
CA PRO A 122 3.34 19.85 -5.93
C PRO A 122 3.15 20.09 -4.42
N ASN A 123 4.13 19.68 -3.64
CA ASN A 123 4.18 19.93 -2.19
C ASN A 123 2.87 19.54 -1.46
N SER A 124 2.29 18.42 -1.82
CA SER A 124 1.01 17.95 -1.28
C SER A 124 1.01 16.46 -0.92
N THR A 125 0.03 16.06 -0.15
CA THR A 125 -0.26 14.65 0.14
C THR A 125 -1.66 14.31 -0.35
N LEU A 126 -1.73 13.32 -1.23
CA LEU A 126 -2.97 12.67 -1.63
C LEU A 126 -3.28 11.55 -0.64
N VAL A 127 -4.49 11.50 -0.12
CA VAL A 127 -4.99 10.40 0.71
C VAL A 127 -6.18 9.76 0.02
N ILE A 128 -6.19 8.44 -0.01
CA ILE A 128 -7.23 7.61 -0.62
C ILE A 128 -7.66 6.56 0.40
N ASP A 129 -8.95 6.49 0.64
CA ASP A 129 -9.54 5.42 1.43
C ASP A 129 -9.50 4.11 0.63
N GLY A 130 -9.03 3.06 1.28
CA GLY A 130 -8.86 1.74 0.66
C GLY A 130 -9.89 0.70 1.10
N ASP A 131 -10.92 1.10 1.82
CA ASP A 131 -11.84 0.25 2.58
C ASP A 131 -12.50 -0.90 1.81
N GLN A 132 -12.54 -0.82 0.48
CA GLN A 132 -13.14 -1.85 -0.38
C GLN A 132 -12.09 -2.71 -1.09
N ILE A 133 -10.79 -2.45 -0.87
CA ILE A 133 -9.71 -3.20 -1.51
C ILE A 133 -9.26 -4.31 -0.58
N ILE A 134 -9.43 -5.54 -1.07
CA ILE A 134 -9.06 -6.77 -0.35
C ILE A 134 -8.04 -7.52 -1.20
N LEU A 135 -6.89 -7.85 -0.60
CA LEU A 135 -5.83 -8.59 -1.26
C LEU A 135 -5.78 -10.01 -0.73
N ALA A 136 -6.17 -10.96 -1.56
CA ALA A 136 -5.95 -12.38 -1.33
C ALA A 136 -4.44 -12.71 -1.39
N PRO A 137 -3.99 -13.90 -0.91
CA PRO A 137 -2.62 -14.35 -1.13
C PRO A 137 -2.21 -14.23 -2.59
N ASP A 138 -0.96 -13.87 -2.79
CA ASP A 138 -0.33 -13.59 -4.08
C ASP A 138 -0.84 -12.34 -4.83
N GLN A 139 -1.72 -11.54 -4.23
CA GLN A 139 -2.21 -10.31 -4.84
C GLN A 139 -1.46 -9.08 -4.34
N ALA A 140 -1.51 -8.02 -5.15
CA ALA A 140 -0.94 -6.72 -4.80
C ALA A 140 -1.86 -5.57 -5.22
N LEU A 141 -1.79 -4.49 -4.47
CA LEU A 141 -2.21 -3.16 -4.87
C LEU A 141 -0.96 -2.38 -5.27
N THR A 142 -0.87 -1.96 -6.51
CA THR A 142 0.29 -1.28 -7.07
C THR A 142 -0.06 0.16 -7.41
N VAL A 143 0.81 1.07 -7.02
CA VAL A 143 0.78 2.50 -7.37
C VAL A 143 1.92 2.77 -8.33
N TYR A 144 1.59 3.16 -9.56
CA TYR A 144 2.53 3.55 -10.60
C TYR A 144 2.52 5.06 -10.75
N ILE A 145 3.65 5.71 -10.50
CA ILE A 145 3.78 7.17 -10.48
C ILE A 145 4.47 7.61 -11.76
N GLY A 146 3.91 8.65 -12.42
CA GLY A 146 4.43 9.21 -13.66
C GLY A 146 3.82 8.64 -14.95
N GLY A 147 2.92 7.67 -14.87
CA GLY A 147 2.44 6.88 -16.00
C GLY A 147 1.90 7.68 -17.19
N PHE A 148 0.99 8.62 -16.98
CA PHE A 148 0.43 9.42 -18.08
C PHE A 148 0.79 10.91 -18.03
N SER A 149 1.68 11.28 -17.13
CA SER A 149 2.29 12.62 -17.08
C SER A 149 3.76 12.46 -16.70
N PRO A 150 4.59 11.90 -17.59
CA PRO A 150 5.97 11.60 -17.30
C PRO A 150 6.78 12.90 -17.18
N VAL A 151 7.29 13.14 -16.00
CA VAL A 151 8.25 14.22 -15.69
C VAL A 151 9.21 13.69 -14.64
N PRO A 152 10.51 14.00 -14.71
CA PRO A 152 11.44 13.65 -13.66
C PRO A 152 11.00 14.22 -12.31
N PHE A 153 11.15 13.45 -11.25
CA PHE A 153 10.79 13.86 -9.89
C PHE A 153 11.68 13.20 -8.84
N ASP A 154 11.76 13.85 -7.71
CA ASP A 154 12.42 13.36 -6.51
C ASP A 154 11.49 13.48 -5.30
N ASN A 155 11.85 12.72 -4.25
CA ASN A 155 11.23 12.86 -2.93
C ASN A 155 9.72 12.58 -2.90
N ILE A 156 9.30 11.49 -3.54
CA ILE A 156 7.96 10.93 -3.41
C ILE A 156 7.97 9.84 -2.34
N ARG A 157 6.91 9.77 -1.54
CA ARG A 157 6.71 8.71 -0.56
C ARG A 157 5.29 8.16 -0.66
N SER A 158 5.17 6.85 -0.76
CA SER A 158 3.88 6.15 -0.69
C SER A 158 3.77 5.43 0.65
N SER A 159 2.62 5.53 1.30
CA SER A 159 2.34 4.85 2.56
C SER A 159 1.04 4.07 2.44
N PHE A 160 0.97 2.98 3.17
CA PHE A 160 -0.18 2.08 3.22
C PHE A 160 -0.53 1.80 4.67
N SER A 161 -1.82 1.72 4.97
CA SER A 161 -2.30 1.15 6.21
C SER A 161 -3.27 0.01 5.90
N TRP A 162 -3.20 -1.06 6.68
CA TRP A 162 -4.01 -2.26 6.43
C TRP A 162 -4.16 -3.08 7.70
N TRP A 163 -5.11 -4.00 7.69
CA TRP A 163 -5.16 -5.07 8.67
C TRP A 163 -5.15 -6.44 7.99
N GLU A 164 -4.79 -7.45 8.77
CA GLU A 164 -4.66 -8.82 8.30
C GLU A 164 -5.55 -9.76 9.09
N GLU A 165 -6.28 -10.62 8.38
CA GLU A 165 -7.06 -11.69 8.99
C GLU A 165 -6.63 -13.05 8.45
N PRO A 166 -6.71 -14.13 9.26
CA PRO A 166 -6.56 -15.48 8.72
C PRO A 166 -7.57 -15.71 7.60
N ILE A 167 -7.17 -16.48 6.59
CA ILE A 167 -8.10 -16.93 5.56
C ILE A 167 -9.19 -17.73 6.26
N ARG A 168 -10.43 -17.33 6.05
CA ARG A 168 -11.57 -18.12 6.51
C ARG A 168 -11.78 -19.25 5.53
N ASP A 169 -11.65 -20.49 5.99
CA ASP A 169 -12.12 -21.63 5.21
C ASP A 169 -13.62 -21.43 4.98
N CYS A 170 -13.99 -21.18 3.73
CA CYS A 170 -15.40 -21.20 3.34
C CYS A 170 -15.85 -22.67 3.39
N TYR A 171 -16.42 -23.08 4.51
CA TYR A 171 -17.22 -24.30 4.53
C TYR A 171 -18.48 -24.02 3.70
N TYR A 172 -18.49 -24.53 2.47
CA TYR A 172 -19.69 -24.67 1.65
C TYR A 172 -20.41 -25.97 2.00
#